data_7c3734115a9fd631067c0068af4d280c
#
_entry.id   7c3734115a9fd631067c0068af4d280c
#
_cell.length_a   1.000
_cell.length_b   1.000
_cell.length_c   1.000
_cell.angle_alpha   90.00
_cell.angle_beta   90.00
_cell.angle_gamma   90.00
#
_symmetry.space_group_name_H-M   'P 1'
#
loop_
_entity.id
_entity.type
_entity.pdbx_description
1 polymer ?
#
loop_
_entity_poly.entity_id
_entity_poly.type
_entity_poly.pdbx_seq_one_letter_code
_entity_poly.pdbx_strand_id
1 'polypeptide(L)'
;MKKVLVYVEGQTEETFVRDVLDPHLSLQGIYLKPILARTKRTRSGTVFKGGILSYKQVRRDVLRLLEDSSAVQVTTMMDYYGLPDDFPGKAEVPVGTPYQRVAFLEDAFRRDIDHPRFLPFLTLHEFEALLFAQPEQIVQAFSDPPKAASQLVEEVSRLSPEEINEGNDTHPAARILRYLPG
;
A
#
# COMPACT_ATOMS: atom_id res chain seq x y z
N MET A 1 -1.85 -15.51 20.97
CA MET A 1 -1.95 -14.19 20.32
C MET A 1 -0.80 -14.05 19.34
N LYS A 2 -1.09 -13.85 18.05
CA LYS A 2 -0.07 -13.77 17.00
C LYS A 2 0.18 -12.31 16.65
N LYS A 3 1.35 -11.77 16.99
CA LYS A 3 1.74 -10.40 16.65
C LYS A 3 2.40 -10.37 15.27
N VAL A 4 1.90 -9.54 14.38
CA VAL A 4 2.46 -9.28 13.06
C VAL A 4 2.88 -7.81 12.96
N LEU A 5 4.10 -7.54 12.52
CA LEU A 5 4.56 -6.19 12.23
C LEU A 5 4.33 -5.91 10.75
N VAL A 6 3.70 -4.77 10.45
CA VAL A 6 3.39 -4.32 9.09
C VAL A 6 4.21 -3.06 8.80
N TYR A 7 5.24 -3.17 7.97
CA TYR A 7 5.98 -2.00 7.51
C TYR A 7 5.17 -1.27 6.44
N VAL A 8 4.81 -0.02 6.70
CA VAL A 8 3.91 0.78 5.86
C VAL A 8 4.63 2.00 5.31
N GLU A 9 4.26 2.43 4.10
CA GLU A 9 4.89 3.56 3.41
C GLU A 9 4.49 4.89 4.01
N GLY A 10 3.21 5.11 4.26
CA GLY A 10 2.64 6.39 4.65
C GLY A 10 1.64 6.31 5.81
N GLN A 11 1.11 7.48 6.18
CA GLN A 11 0.13 7.62 7.26
C GLN A 11 -1.24 7.01 6.90
N THR A 12 -1.59 6.96 5.62
CA THR A 12 -2.84 6.37 5.13
C THR A 12 -2.86 4.88 5.40
N GLU A 13 -1.80 4.17 5.00
CA GLU A 13 -1.63 2.74 5.24
C GLU A 13 -1.53 2.45 6.74
N GLU A 14 -0.81 3.29 7.51
CA GLU A 14 -0.72 3.17 8.96
C GLU A 14 -2.11 3.21 9.60
N THR A 15 -2.93 4.19 9.23
CA THR A 15 -4.28 4.36 9.74
C THR A 15 -5.18 3.18 9.35
N PHE A 16 -5.09 2.73 8.10
CA PHE A 16 -5.86 1.58 7.62
C PHE A 16 -5.49 0.28 8.37
N VAL A 17 -4.21 0.02 8.54
CA VAL A 17 -3.77 -1.17 9.30
C VAL A 17 -4.25 -1.09 10.75
N ARG A 18 -4.12 0.08 11.40
CA ARG A 18 -4.49 0.27 12.81
C ARG A 18 -6.00 0.25 13.06
N ASP A 19 -6.76 0.94 12.21
CA ASP A 19 -8.17 1.24 12.50
C ASP A 19 -9.14 0.30 11.78
N VAL A 20 -8.68 -0.42 10.74
CA VAL A 20 -9.50 -1.33 9.94
C VAL A 20 -8.99 -2.78 10.03
N LEU A 21 -7.74 -3.04 9.63
CA LEU A 21 -7.25 -4.41 9.55
C LEU A 21 -7.00 -5.05 10.93
N ASP A 22 -6.38 -4.32 11.86
CA ASP A 22 -6.09 -4.85 13.19
C ASP A 22 -7.36 -5.22 13.96
N PRO A 23 -8.40 -4.37 14.07
CA PRO A 23 -9.67 -4.74 14.71
C PRO A 23 -10.33 -5.96 14.05
N HIS A 24 -10.29 -6.07 12.72
CA HIS A 24 -10.89 -7.19 12.00
C HIS A 24 -10.15 -8.52 12.29
N LEU A 25 -8.81 -8.51 12.25
CA LEU A 25 -8.00 -9.71 12.43
C LEU A 25 -7.79 -10.09 13.91
N SER A 26 -7.93 -9.14 14.83
CA SER A 26 -7.83 -9.38 16.27
C SER A 26 -8.90 -10.36 16.75
N LEU A 27 -10.07 -10.38 16.12
CA LEU A 27 -11.13 -11.38 16.36
C LEU A 27 -10.68 -12.82 16.07
N GLN A 28 -9.64 -12.98 15.24
CA GLN A 28 -9.03 -14.26 14.88
C GLN A 28 -7.73 -14.52 15.68
N GLY A 29 -7.43 -13.66 16.67
CA GLY A 29 -6.20 -13.76 17.47
C GLY A 29 -4.93 -13.30 16.78
N ILE A 30 -5.05 -12.52 15.69
CA ILE A 30 -3.94 -11.91 14.95
C ILE A 30 -3.96 -10.41 15.23
N TYR A 31 -2.83 -9.88 15.70
CA TYR A 31 -2.68 -8.46 16.05
C TYR A 31 -1.66 -7.82 15.12
N LEU A 32 -2.09 -6.81 14.40
CA LEU A 32 -1.26 -6.06 13.47
C LEU A 32 -0.69 -4.81 14.16
N LYS A 33 0.60 -4.60 14.02
CA LYS A 33 1.24 -3.37 14.47
C LYS A 33 1.87 -2.67 13.26
N PRO A 34 1.30 -1.56 12.78
CA PRO A 34 1.92 -0.80 11.71
C PRO A 34 3.20 -0.12 12.19
N ILE A 35 4.19 -0.09 11.32
CA ILE A 35 5.48 0.58 11.53
C ILE A 35 5.74 1.46 10.33
N LEU A 36 5.63 2.76 10.53
CA LEU A 36 5.79 3.75 9.48
C LEU A 36 7.24 3.85 8.99
N ALA A 37 7.43 3.85 7.68
CA ALA A 37 8.71 4.10 7.05
C ALA A 37 9.28 5.47 7.50
N ARG A 38 10.55 5.50 7.91
CA ARG A 38 11.18 6.72 8.38
C ARG A 38 11.57 7.59 7.19
N THR A 39 10.85 8.67 6.96
CA THR A 39 11.28 9.71 6.03
C THR A 39 12.43 10.53 6.63
N LYS A 40 13.49 10.82 5.87
CA LYS A 40 14.54 11.72 6.33
C LYS A 40 13.97 13.13 6.52
N ARG A 41 14.02 13.67 7.74
CA ARG A 41 13.95 15.11 7.95
C ARG A 41 15.20 15.75 7.34
N THR A 42 15.05 16.54 6.29
CA THR A 42 16.14 17.40 5.84
C THR A 42 16.38 18.49 6.88
N ARG A 43 17.65 18.90 7.06
CA ARG A 43 18.04 20.01 7.97
C ARG A 43 17.34 21.34 7.65
N SER A 44 16.76 21.48 6.46
CA SER A 44 16.04 22.68 5.99
C SER A 44 14.57 22.73 6.36
N GLY A 45 14.05 21.77 7.14
CA GLY A 45 12.65 21.79 7.60
C GLY A 45 11.60 21.42 6.54
N THR A 46 11.99 21.16 5.30
CA THR A 46 11.06 20.69 4.27
C THR A 46 10.75 19.22 4.53
N VAL A 47 9.54 18.96 4.99
CA VAL A 47 9.01 17.60 5.12
C VAL A 47 8.55 17.15 3.75
N PHE A 48 9.29 16.25 3.11
CA PHE A 48 8.74 15.50 1.97
C PHE A 48 7.63 14.61 2.51
N LYS A 49 6.40 14.85 2.09
CA LYS A 49 5.25 14.04 2.41
C LYS A 49 5.39 12.70 1.69
N GLY A 50 5.62 11.63 2.45
CA GLY A 50 5.50 10.24 2.02
C GLY A 50 6.42 9.81 0.87
N GLY A 51 6.93 8.63 0.96
CA GLY A 51 7.67 7.96 -0.09
C GLY A 51 8.95 7.30 0.43
N ILE A 52 9.15 6.07 0.01
CA ILE A 52 10.37 5.30 0.27
C ILE A 52 11.45 5.79 -0.68
N LEU A 53 12.52 6.38 -0.14
CA LEU A 53 13.58 7.01 -0.95
C LEU A 53 14.57 5.99 -1.55
N SER A 54 14.73 4.80 -0.95
CA SER A 54 15.65 3.76 -1.43
C SER A 54 15.32 2.40 -0.83
N TYR A 55 15.57 1.35 -1.60
CA TYR A 55 15.46 -0.02 -1.11
C TYR A 55 16.40 -0.32 0.06
N LYS A 56 17.60 0.24 0.06
CA LYS A 56 18.55 0.09 1.17
C LYS A 56 17.93 0.48 2.53
N GLN A 57 17.09 1.51 2.54
CA GLN A 57 16.38 1.89 3.77
C GLN A 57 15.32 0.86 4.14
N VAL A 58 14.48 0.44 3.20
CA VAL A 58 13.45 -0.60 3.41
C VAL A 58 14.08 -1.86 3.98
N ARG A 59 15.13 -2.36 3.32
CA ARG A 59 15.85 -3.56 3.73
C ARG A 59 16.34 -3.47 5.18
N ARG A 60 17.01 -2.38 5.52
CA ARG A 60 17.51 -2.15 6.89
C ARG A 60 16.37 -2.14 7.90
N ASP A 61 15.29 -1.45 7.61
CA ASP A 61 14.17 -1.29 8.53
C ASP A 61 13.41 -2.62 8.69
N VAL A 62 13.20 -3.39 7.61
CA VAL A 62 12.60 -4.74 7.66
C VAL A 62 13.48 -5.70 8.46
N LEU A 63 14.79 -5.74 8.20
CA LEU A 63 15.71 -6.59 8.96
C LEU A 63 15.67 -6.28 10.47
N ARG A 64 15.61 -5.00 10.82
CA ARG A 64 15.47 -4.58 12.23
C ARG A 64 14.14 -5.02 12.85
N LEU A 65 13.04 -5.02 12.09
CA LEU A 65 11.75 -5.53 12.56
C LEU A 65 11.79 -7.04 12.80
N LEU A 66 12.56 -7.77 12.01
CA LEU A 66 12.75 -9.21 12.15
C LEU A 66 13.59 -9.59 13.41
N GLU A 67 14.31 -8.65 14.03
CA GLU A 67 14.97 -8.85 15.32
C GLU A 67 13.95 -8.95 16.47
N ASP A 68 12.71 -8.47 16.32
CA ASP A 68 11.66 -8.63 17.33
C ASP A 68 11.19 -10.09 17.39
N SER A 69 11.65 -10.82 18.38
CA SER A 69 11.30 -12.22 18.60
C SER A 69 9.84 -12.43 19.03
N SER A 70 9.16 -11.38 19.49
CA SER A 70 7.74 -11.46 19.86
C SER A 70 6.81 -11.41 18.65
N ALA A 71 7.30 -11.01 17.48
CA ALA A 71 6.54 -11.00 16.24
C ALA A 71 6.64 -12.37 15.55
N VAL A 72 5.51 -12.95 15.21
CA VAL A 72 5.47 -14.22 14.45
C VAL A 72 5.73 -14.00 12.97
N GLN A 73 5.44 -12.79 12.47
CA GLN A 73 5.58 -12.42 11.07
C GLN A 73 5.94 -10.93 10.94
N VAL A 74 6.69 -10.60 9.91
CA VAL A 74 6.88 -9.25 9.41
C VAL A 74 6.37 -9.20 7.97
N THR A 75 5.53 -8.24 7.65
CA THR A 75 5.02 -8.00 6.31
C THR A 75 5.18 -6.53 5.92
N THR A 76 4.92 -6.22 4.67
CA THR A 76 4.96 -4.85 4.16
C THR A 76 3.59 -4.46 3.61
N MET A 77 3.31 -3.17 3.49
CA MET A 77 2.23 -2.59 2.70
C MET A 77 2.78 -1.35 2.05
N MET A 78 3.22 -1.50 0.81
CA MET A 78 3.94 -0.50 0.01
C MET A 78 3.38 -0.50 -1.40
N ASP A 79 3.26 0.68 -2.00
CA ASP A 79 2.72 0.79 -3.34
C ASP A 79 3.72 0.30 -4.40
N TYR A 80 3.26 -0.58 -5.29
CA TYR A 80 4.05 -1.10 -6.42
C TYR A 80 4.62 0.03 -7.29
N TYR A 81 3.81 1.05 -7.58
CA TYR A 81 4.23 2.18 -8.42
C TYR A 81 5.20 3.14 -7.70
N GLY A 82 5.18 3.17 -6.36
CA GLY A 82 6.07 3.98 -5.53
C GLY A 82 7.42 3.32 -5.23
N LEU A 83 7.67 2.10 -5.69
CA LEU A 83 8.91 1.39 -5.40
C LEU A 83 10.14 2.12 -5.95
N PRO A 84 11.23 2.25 -5.16
CA PRO A 84 12.45 2.89 -5.57
C PRO A 84 13.15 2.12 -6.71
N ASP A 85 13.97 2.80 -7.50
CA ASP A 85 14.62 2.19 -8.67
C ASP A 85 15.62 1.10 -8.31
N ASP A 86 16.19 1.16 -7.11
CA ASP A 86 17.09 0.14 -6.54
C ASP A 86 16.37 -1.05 -5.89
N PHE A 87 15.03 -1.18 -6.09
CA PHE A 87 14.26 -2.30 -5.54
C PHE A 87 14.66 -3.62 -6.23
N PRO A 88 14.81 -4.73 -5.47
CA PRO A 88 15.24 -6.01 -6.03
C PRO A 88 14.29 -6.50 -7.13
N GLY A 89 14.86 -6.85 -8.26
CA GLY A 89 14.12 -7.32 -9.44
C GLY A 89 13.46 -6.22 -10.27
N LYS A 90 13.50 -4.94 -9.87
CA LYS A 90 12.79 -3.87 -10.59
C LYS A 90 13.28 -3.69 -12.03
N ALA A 91 14.58 -3.88 -12.26
CA ALA A 91 15.17 -3.79 -13.60
C ALA A 91 14.84 -5.00 -14.50
N GLU A 92 14.45 -6.12 -13.89
CA GLU A 92 14.19 -7.41 -14.59
C GLU A 92 12.69 -7.77 -14.61
N VAL A 93 11.79 -6.84 -14.25
CA VAL A 93 10.35 -7.12 -14.22
C VAL A 93 9.88 -7.61 -15.60
N PRO A 94 9.27 -8.79 -15.67
CA PRO A 94 8.85 -9.36 -16.95
C PRO A 94 7.67 -8.59 -17.54
N VAL A 95 7.53 -8.68 -18.87
CA VAL A 95 6.29 -8.25 -19.54
C VAL A 95 5.18 -9.20 -19.10
N GLY A 96 4.08 -8.65 -18.59
CA GLY A 96 2.97 -9.44 -18.08
C GLY A 96 1.88 -8.59 -17.43
N THR A 97 0.90 -9.27 -16.82
CA THR A 97 -0.16 -8.59 -16.07
C THR A 97 0.41 -7.91 -14.83
N PRO A 98 -0.27 -6.89 -14.28
CA PRO A 98 0.13 -6.25 -13.02
C PRO A 98 0.36 -7.27 -11.90
N TYR A 99 -0.49 -8.26 -11.77
CA TYR A 99 -0.35 -9.34 -10.77
C TYR A 99 0.95 -10.15 -10.93
N GLN A 100 1.30 -10.50 -12.18
CA GLN A 100 2.55 -11.24 -12.46
C GLN A 100 3.78 -10.40 -12.12
N ARG A 101 3.74 -9.11 -12.41
CA ARG A 101 4.82 -8.17 -12.08
C ARG A 101 5.00 -8.00 -10.57
N VAL A 102 3.89 -7.83 -9.84
CA VAL A 102 3.93 -7.73 -8.37
C VAL A 102 4.44 -9.02 -7.74
N ALA A 103 3.91 -10.18 -8.14
CA ALA A 103 4.37 -11.47 -7.62
C ALA A 103 5.87 -11.70 -7.87
N PHE A 104 6.39 -11.28 -9.02
CA PHE A 104 7.81 -11.34 -9.33
C PHE A 104 8.66 -10.47 -8.37
N LEU A 105 8.22 -9.24 -8.08
CA LEU A 105 8.92 -8.34 -7.17
C LEU A 105 8.82 -8.79 -5.70
N GLU A 106 7.68 -9.31 -5.28
CA GLU A 106 7.52 -9.90 -3.95
C GLU A 106 8.46 -11.09 -3.76
N ASP A 107 8.61 -11.95 -4.77
CA ASP A 107 9.55 -13.07 -4.73
C ASP A 107 11.01 -12.60 -4.72
N ALA A 108 11.35 -11.56 -5.48
CA ALA A 108 12.69 -10.96 -5.45
C ALA A 108 12.98 -10.35 -4.07
N PHE A 109 12.03 -9.65 -3.49
CA PHE A 109 12.15 -9.06 -2.16
C PHE A 109 12.28 -10.13 -1.07
N ARG A 110 11.47 -11.20 -1.15
CA ARG A 110 11.57 -12.33 -0.23
C ARG A 110 12.94 -12.99 -0.26
N ARG A 111 13.51 -13.18 -1.46
CA ARG A 111 14.84 -13.77 -1.63
C ARG A 111 15.96 -12.88 -1.11
N ASP A 112 15.85 -11.54 -1.26
CA ASP A 112 16.88 -10.62 -0.78
C ASP A 112 16.88 -10.50 0.76
N ILE A 113 15.72 -10.53 1.40
CA ILE A 113 15.61 -10.52 2.87
C ILE A 113 16.00 -11.88 3.45
N ASP A 114 15.67 -12.97 2.76
CA ASP A 114 15.99 -14.36 3.11
C ASP A 114 15.72 -14.72 4.58
N HIS A 115 14.48 -14.47 5.02
CA HIS A 115 14.08 -14.73 6.40
C HIS A 115 12.71 -15.43 6.48
N PRO A 116 12.56 -16.56 7.23
CA PRO A 116 11.33 -17.38 7.24
C PRO A 116 10.09 -16.65 7.79
N ARG A 117 10.29 -15.62 8.62
CA ARG A 117 9.22 -14.78 9.16
C ARG A 117 8.92 -13.55 8.31
N PHE A 118 9.50 -13.43 7.11
CA PHE A 118 9.22 -12.33 6.20
C PHE A 118 8.25 -12.75 5.11
N LEU A 119 7.15 -12.03 5.00
CA LEU A 119 6.15 -12.16 3.94
C LEU A 119 5.96 -10.78 3.29
N PRO A 120 6.64 -10.49 2.16
CA PRO A 120 6.40 -9.22 1.46
C PRO A 120 4.98 -9.15 0.92
N PHE A 121 4.42 -7.97 0.97
CA PHE A 121 3.18 -7.61 0.30
C PHE A 121 3.33 -6.23 -0.32
N LEU A 122 3.04 -6.15 -1.61
CA LEU A 122 3.01 -4.91 -2.37
C LEU A 122 1.57 -4.61 -2.79
N THR A 123 1.09 -3.42 -2.48
CA THR A 123 -0.20 -2.94 -2.95
C THR A 123 -0.09 -2.68 -4.45
N LEU A 124 -0.93 -3.32 -5.24
CA LEU A 124 -0.87 -3.27 -6.71
C LEU A 124 -1.07 -1.85 -7.24
N HIS A 125 -1.93 -1.09 -6.58
CA HIS A 125 -2.24 0.31 -6.87
C HIS A 125 -2.11 1.18 -5.63
N GLU A 126 -2.30 2.50 -5.83
CA GLU A 126 -2.44 3.45 -4.73
C GLU A 126 -3.55 2.98 -3.78
N PHE A 127 -3.42 3.34 -2.51
CA PHE A 127 -4.37 2.98 -1.46
C PHE A 127 -5.82 3.31 -1.84
N GLU A 128 -6.03 4.40 -2.56
CA GLU A 128 -7.33 4.86 -3.03
C GLU A 128 -8.07 3.83 -3.90
N ALA A 129 -7.35 2.91 -4.54
CA ALA A 129 -7.97 1.82 -5.30
C ALA A 129 -8.87 0.92 -4.45
N LEU A 130 -8.58 0.79 -3.14
CA LEU A 130 -9.43 0.03 -2.22
C LEU A 130 -10.85 0.60 -2.12
N LEU A 131 -11.04 1.92 -2.31
CA LEU A 131 -12.35 2.56 -2.32
C LEU A 131 -13.21 2.07 -3.49
N PHE A 132 -12.59 1.62 -4.56
CA PHE A 132 -13.29 1.13 -5.75
C PHE A 132 -13.68 -0.36 -5.68
N ALA A 133 -13.33 -1.05 -4.61
CA ALA A 133 -13.85 -2.39 -4.34
C ALA A 133 -15.38 -2.38 -4.10
N GLN A 134 -15.90 -1.27 -3.55
CA GLN A 134 -17.34 -1.01 -3.38
C GLN A 134 -17.62 0.47 -3.64
N PRO A 135 -17.61 0.94 -4.88
CA PRO A 135 -17.67 2.36 -5.22
C PRO A 135 -18.96 3.03 -4.76
N GLU A 136 -20.05 2.28 -4.58
CA GLU A 136 -21.32 2.80 -4.06
C GLU A 136 -21.18 3.35 -2.63
N GLN A 137 -20.24 2.83 -1.84
CA GLN A 137 -19.96 3.31 -0.49
C GLN A 137 -19.38 4.73 -0.50
N ILE A 138 -18.71 5.14 -1.58
CA ILE A 138 -18.20 6.51 -1.74
C ILE A 138 -19.37 7.49 -1.73
N VAL A 139 -20.45 7.17 -2.45
CA VAL A 139 -21.67 8.01 -2.51
C VAL A 139 -22.33 8.09 -1.13
N GLN A 140 -22.40 6.96 -0.41
CA GLN A 140 -23.02 6.87 0.91
C GLN A 140 -22.25 7.64 2.01
N ALA A 141 -20.98 7.93 1.79
CA ALA A 141 -20.17 8.74 2.73
C ALA A 141 -20.60 10.22 2.77
N PHE A 142 -21.39 10.68 1.79
CA PHE A 142 -21.87 12.04 1.72
C PHE A 142 -23.34 12.13 2.17
N SER A 143 -23.68 13.09 3.04
CA SER A 143 -25.06 13.38 3.43
C SER A 143 -25.88 13.92 2.26
N ASP A 144 -25.24 14.66 1.35
CA ASP A 144 -25.81 15.16 0.08
C ASP A 144 -24.78 14.93 -1.03
N PRO A 145 -24.83 13.73 -1.66
CA PRO A 145 -23.82 13.36 -2.63
C PRO A 145 -23.92 14.22 -3.89
N PRO A 146 -22.80 14.80 -4.34
CA PRO A 146 -22.80 15.54 -5.61
C PRO A 146 -23.12 14.59 -6.77
N LYS A 147 -23.79 15.09 -7.82
CA LYS A 147 -24.10 14.28 -9.01
C LYS A 147 -22.87 13.61 -9.63
N ALA A 148 -21.72 14.25 -9.49
CA ALA A 148 -20.43 13.72 -9.95
C ALA A 148 -20.01 12.43 -9.21
N ALA A 149 -20.46 12.20 -7.98
CA ALA A 149 -20.18 10.95 -7.26
C ALA A 149 -20.82 9.74 -7.96
N SER A 150 -22.05 9.87 -8.46
CA SER A 150 -22.71 8.81 -9.25
C SER A 150 -22.01 8.55 -10.58
N GLN A 151 -21.41 9.57 -11.20
CA GLN A 151 -20.64 9.41 -12.42
C GLN A 151 -19.31 8.66 -12.16
N LEU A 152 -18.65 8.95 -11.03
CA LEU A 152 -17.48 8.19 -10.61
C LEU A 152 -17.83 6.71 -10.44
N VAL A 153 -18.93 6.40 -9.74
CA VAL A 153 -19.39 5.01 -9.55
C VAL A 153 -19.61 4.32 -10.89
N GLU A 154 -20.31 4.96 -11.82
CA GLU A 154 -20.57 4.39 -13.16
C GLU A 154 -19.28 4.13 -13.94
N GLU A 155 -18.28 5.02 -13.85
CA GLU A 155 -16.99 4.86 -14.51
C GLU A 155 -16.22 3.66 -13.95
N VAL A 156 -16.16 3.52 -12.62
CA VAL A 156 -15.29 2.53 -11.97
C VAL A 156 -15.93 1.16 -11.77
N SER A 157 -17.26 1.06 -11.76
CA SER A 157 -18.00 -0.21 -11.58
C SER A 157 -17.76 -1.25 -12.69
N ARG A 158 -17.16 -0.86 -13.80
CA ARG A 158 -16.87 -1.74 -14.96
C ARG A 158 -15.46 -2.32 -14.90
N LEU A 159 -14.64 -1.90 -13.96
CA LEU A 159 -13.22 -2.27 -13.84
C LEU A 159 -13.01 -2.93 -12.47
N SER A 160 -12.10 -3.91 -12.40
CA SER A 160 -11.61 -4.32 -11.09
C SER A 160 -10.73 -3.20 -10.50
N PRO A 161 -10.69 -3.04 -9.18
CA PRO A 161 -9.83 -2.03 -8.55
C PRO A 161 -8.38 -2.10 -9.03
N GLU A 162 -7.91 -3.32 -9.32
CA GLU A 162 -6.55 -3.60 -9.75
C GLU A 162 -6.30 -3.27 -11.23
N GLU A 163 -7.35 -3.00 -12.03
CA GLU A 163 -7.25 -2.64 -13.46
C GLU A 163 -7.44 -1.14 -13.70
N ILE A 164 -7.71 -0.36 -12.64
CA ILE A 164 -8.08 1.05 -12.76
C ILE A 164 -6.91 1.94 -13.17
N ASN A 165 -5.66 1.52 -12.97
CA ASN A 165 -4.51 2.39 -13.14
C ASN A 165 -3.64 2.02 -14.34
N GLU A 166 -3.70 2.82 -15.41
CA GLU A 166 -2.69 2.76 -16.50
C GLU A 166 -2.19 4.13 -16.99
N GLY A 167 -2.40 5.24 -16.27
CA GLY A 167 -1.91 6.55 -16.74
C GLY A 167 -1.95 7.65 -15.69
N ASN A 168 -1.17 8.71 -15.94
CA ASN A 168 -1.00 9.85 -15.03
C ASN A 168 -2.33 10.55 -14.66
N ASP A 169 -3.35 10.47 -15.51
CA ASP A 169 -4.66 11.11 -15.29
C ASP A 169 -5.76 10.09 -14.91
N THR A 170 -5.41 8.80 -14.81
CA THR A 170 -6.36 7.71 -14.62
C THR A 170 -6.11 6.90 -13.36
N HIS A 171 -5.10 7.25 -12.58
CA HIS A 171 -4.84 6.63 -11.28
C HIS A 171 -5.96 6.94 -10.27
N PRO A 172 -6.17 6.11 -9.24
CA PRO A 172 -7.31 6.20 -8.33
C PRO A 172 -7.52 7.59 -7.72
N ALA A 173 -6.47 8.21 -7.17
CA ALA A 173 -6.57 9.55 -6.58
C ALA A 173 -6.98 10.61 -7.60
N ALA A 174 -6.45 10.57 -8.84
CA ALA A 174 -6.83 11.51 -9.89
C ALA A 174 -8.30 11.37 -10.30
N ARG A 175 -8.84 10.13 -10.34
CA ARG A 175 -10.26 9.89 -10.61
C ARG A 175 -11.14 10.48 -9.52
N ILE A 176 -10.80 10.24 -8.25
CA ILE A 176 -11.53 10.80 -7.11
C ILE A 176 -11.54 12.32 -7.20
N LEU A 177 -10.38 12.97 -7.35
CA LEU A 177 -10.27 14.43 -7.44
C LEU A 177 -11.00 15.04 -8.63
N ARG A 178 -11.15 14.32 -9.75
CA ARG A 178 -11.90 14.78 -10.92
C ARG A 178 -13.39 14.93 -10.62
N TYR A 179 -13.96 14.02 -9.87
CA TYR A 179 -15.40 13.98 -9.58
C TYR A 179 -15.75 14.59 -8.22
N LEU A 180 -14.81 14.55 -7.29
CA LEU A 180 -14.96 14.99 -5.91
C LEU A 180 -13.79 15.93 -5.54
N PRO A 181 -13.71 17.10 -6.16
CA PRO A 181 -12.71 18.09 -5.78
C PRO A 181 -12.96 18.53 -4.34
N GLY A 182 -11.91 18.50 -3.47
CA GLY A 182 -11.97 18.91 -2.08
C GLY A 182 -12.24 20.39 -1.90
#